data_f8cd91b4d3613d604d2077835822590e
#
_entry.id   f8cd91b4d3613d604d2077835822590e
#
_cell.length_a   1.000
_cell.length_b   1.000
_cell.length_c   1.000
_cell.angle_alpha   90.00
_cell.angle_beta   90.00
_cell.angle_gamma   90.00
#
_symmetry.space_group_name_H-M   'P 1'
#
loop_
_entity.id
_entity.type
_entity.pdbx_description
1 polymer ?
#
loop_
_entity_poly.entity_id
_entity_poly.type
_entity_poly.pdbx_seq_one_letter_code
_entity_poly.pdbx_strand_id
1 'polypeptide(L)'
;TGIRVGELVKIRLKDINRSERTILIHGKGSKERIVNYGEYASDILDMYLKVGYKDLNKFNSDYLVLNNQGRVITERGIRYILTNLIKKTSLHKNISPHMLRHSFATHLLNEDCDILSVKELLGHESISSTQIYTHITNDRLKEVYLHSFPRSNVK
;
A
#
# COMPACT_ATOMS: atom_id res chain seq x y z
N THR A 1 1.59 3.94 -0.53
CA THR A 1 0.51 3.32 -1.35
C THR A 1 -0.89 3.83 -1.00
N GLY A 2 -1.16 4.27 0.20
CA GLY A 2 -2.50 4.66 0.64
C GLY A 2 -3.58 3.58 0.58
N ILE A 3 -3.24 2.29 0.45
CA ILE A 3 -4.21 1.18 0.39
C ILE A 3 -5.00 1.03 1.69
N ARG A 4 -6.19 0.40 1.61
CA ARG A 4 -6.99 0.08 2.80
C ARG A 4 -6.37 -1.09 3.56
N VAL A 5 -6.55 -1.12 4.89
CA VAL A 5 -6.02 -2.23 5.71
C VAL A 5 -6.61 -3.58 5.28
N GLY A 6 -7.87 -3.63 4.88
CA GLY A 6 -8.51 -4.86 4.38
C GLY A 6 -7.98 -5.31 3.01
N GLU A 7 -7.42 -4.39 2.22
CA GLU A 7 -6.70 -4.71 0.98
C GLU A 7 -5.30 -5.25 1.31
N LEU A 8 -4.58 -4.58 2.22
CA LEU A 8 -3.23 -4.99 2.63
C LEU A 8 -3.15 -6.46 3.06
N VAL A 9 -4.09 -6.91 3.90
CA VAL A 9 -4.07 -8.28 4.42
C VAL A 9 -4.40 -9.34 3.37
N LYS A 10 -4.86 -8.94 2.19
CA LYS A 10 -5.21 -9.83 1.08
C LYS A 10 -4.16 -9.89 -0.03
N ILE A 11 -3.12 -9.06 0.03
CA ILE A 11 -2.05 -9.05 -0.99
C ILE A 11 -1.33 -10.39 -0.98
N ARG A 12 -1.16 -10.97 -2.16
CA ARG A 12 -0.36 -12.17 -2.38
C ARG A 12 0.99 -11.82 -3.00
N LEU A 13 1.96 -12.70 -2.87
CA LEU A 13 3.28 -12.49 -3.48
C LEU A 13 3.21 -12.31 -5.00
N LYS A 14 2.30 -13.01 -5.68
CA LYS A 14 2.08 -12.90 -7.12
C LYS A 14 1.54 -11.55 -7.58
N ASP A 15 0.91 -10.80 -6.67
CA ASP A 15 0.31 -9.49 -6.96
C ASP A 15 1.37 -8.37 -6.99
N ILE A 16 2.63 -8.70 -6.64
CA ILE A 16 3.72 -7.73 -6.54
C ILE A 16 4.60 -7.82 -7.78
N ASN A 17 4.68 -6.73 -8.54
CA ASN A 17 5.68 -6.55 -9.57
C ASN A 17 6.84 -5.72 -9.01
N ARG A 18 7.97 -6.40 -8.70
CA ARG A 18 9.12 -5.75 -8.06
C ARG A 18 9.93 -4.90 -9.03
N SER A 19 9.99 -5.26 -10.31
CA SER A 19 10.70 -4.49 -11.33
C SER A 19 10.01 -3.16 -11.59
N GLU A 20 8.67 -3.15 -11.62
CA GLU A 20 7.87 -1.96 -11.83
C GLU A 20 7.51 -1.22 -10.53
N ARG A 21 7.83 -1.79 -9.38
CA ARG A 21 7.43 -1.30 -8.05
C ARG A 21 5.92 -1.06 -7.95
N THR A 22 5.14 -2.04 -8.40
CA THR A 22 3.68 -1.97 -8.39
C THR A 22 3.07 -3.14 -7.64
N ILE A 23 1.85 -2.95 -7.14
CA ILE A 23 1.05 -3.99 -6.51
C ILE A 23 -0.35 -3.97 -7.11
N LEU A 24 -0.83 -5.13 -7.54
CA LEU A 24 -2.21 -5.32 -7.95
C LEU A 24 -3.10 -5.45 -6.71
N ILE A 25 -4.05 -4.55 -6.56
CA ILE A 25 -4.99 -4.51 -5.44
C ILE A 25 -6.36 -4.99 -5.89
N HIS A 26 -6.85 -6.03 -5.25
CA HIS A 26 -8.20 -6.56 -5.45
C HIS A 26 -9.18 -5.85 -4.53
N GLY A 27 -10.03 -5.00 -5.07
CA GLY A 27 -11.05 -4.23 -4.37
C GLY A 27 -12.39 -4.98 -4.23
N LYS A 28 -13.40 -4.29 -3.74
CA LYS A 28 -14.77 -4.80 -3.64
C LYS A 28 -15.40 -4.91 -5.04
N GLY A 29 -16.18 -5.97 -5.29
CA GLY A 29 -16.89 -6.16 -6.57
C GLY A 29 -15.97 -6.54 -7.74
N SER A 30 -14.91 -7.32 -7.49
CA SER A 30 -13.94 -7.77 -8.50
C SER A 30 -13.24 -6.62 -9.26
N LYS A 31 -13.23 -5.41 -8.68
CA LYS A 31 -12.48 -4.29 -9.23
C LYS A 31 -11.02 -4.41 -8.84
N GLU A 32 -10.15 -4.24 -9.80
CA GLU A 32 -8.71 -4.28 -9.60
C GLU A 32 -8.11 -2.91 -9.91
N ARG A 33 -7.04 -2.57 -9.21
CA ARG A 33 -6.21 -1.41 -9.52
C ARG A 33 -4.76 -1.67 -9.21
N ILE A 34 -3.89 -1.03 -9.95
CA ILE A 34 -2.45 -1.02 -9.69
C ILE A 34 -2.12 0.17 -8.80
N VAL A 35 -1.31 -0.06 -7.77
CA VAL A 35 -0.75 1.00 -6.93
C VAL A 35 0.77 0.96 -6.97
N ASN A 36 1.40 2.13 -7.04
CA ASN A 36 2.85 2.25 -6.99
C ASN A 36 3.35 2.31 -5.54
N TYR A 37 4.57 1.84 -5.32
CA TYR A 37 5.29 2.06 -4.07
C TYR A 37 6.71 2.59 -4.34
N GLY A 38 7.19 3.44 -3.45
CA GLY A 38 8.46 4.12 -3.63
C GLY A 38 9.66 3.23 -3.31
N GLU A 39 10.85 3.75 -3.59
CA GLU A 39 12.13 3.06 -3.43
C GLU A 39 12.37 2.59 -1.99
N TYR A 40 12.15 3.46 -1.03
CA TYR A 40 12.29 3.10 0.39
C TYR A 40 11.39 1.91 0.78
N ALA A 41 10.15 1.87 0.30
CA ALA A 41 9.25 0.74 0.54
C ALA A 41 9.71 -0.52 -0.18
N SER A 42 10.34 -0.38 -1.37
CA SER A 42 10.95 -1.49 -2.10
C SER A 42 12.07 -2.14 -1.30
N ASP A 43 12.99 -1.35 -0.75
CA ASP A 43 14.13 -1.84 0.03
C ASP A 43 13.67 -2.59 1.29
N ILE A 44 12.70 -2.01 2.01
CA ILE A 44 12.13 -2.66 3.20
C ILE A 44 11.37 -3.94 2.83
N LEU A 45 10.64 -3.94 1.73
CA LEU A 45 9.94 -5.13 1.22
C LEU A 45 10.95 -6.24 0.87
N ASP A 46 12.03 -5.90 0.19
CA ASP A 46 13.08 -6.84 -0.17
C ASP A 46 13.77 -7.44 1.05
N MET A 47 14.10 -6.60 2.03
CA MET A 47 14.66 -7.06 3.31
C MET A 47 13.68 -7.99 4.03
N TYR A 48 12.40 -7.63 4.09
CA TYR A 48 11.37 -8.46 4.70
C TYR A 48 11.25 -9.81 4.01
N LEU A 49 11.18 -9.84 2.66
CA LEU A 49 11.04 -11.07 1.89
C LEU A 49 12.28 -11.97 1.98
N LYS A 50 13.49 -11.37 2.05
CA LYS A 50 14.76 -12.13 2.13
C LYS A 50 14.98 -12.78 3.48
N VAL A 51 14.60 -12.11 4.56
CA VAL A 51 14.90 -12.53 5.94
C VAL A 51 13.61 -12.87 6.69
N GLY A 52 12.83 -11.88 7.07
CA GLY A 52 11.69 -12.05 7.98
C GLY A 52 10.60 -12.96 7.44
N TYR A 53 10.30 -12.87 6.15
CA TYR A 53 9.26 -13.69 5.54
C TYR A 53 9.59 -15.17 5.55
N LYS A 54 10.84 -15.54 5.28
CA LYS A 54 11.28 -16.95 5.30
C LYS A 54 11.13 -17.58 6.68
N ASP A 55 11.48 -16.83 7.70
CA ASP A 55 11.36 -17.29 9.10
C ASP A 55 9.90 -17.41 9.56
N LEU A 56 9.04 -16.51 9.08
CA LEU A 56 7.62 -16.49 9.40
C LEU A 56 6.82 -17.54 8.61
N ASN A 57 7.17 -17.76 7.33
CA ASN A 57 6.34 -18.57 6.40
C ASN A 57 6.47 -20.08 6.60
N LYS A 58 6.07 -20.55 7.78
CA LYS A 58 6.13 -21.97 8.17
C LYS A 58 5.09 -22.85 7.46
N PHE A 59 4.07 -22.24 6.86
CA PHE A 59 2.93 -22.94 6.25
C PHE A 59 2.84 -22.76 4.74
N ASN A 60 3.92 -22.35 4.08
CA ASN A 60 3.97 -22.09 2.63
C ASN A 60 2.83 -21.18 2.14
N SER A 61 2.54 -20.15 2.90
CA SER A 61 1.55 -19.14 2.54
C SER A 61 2.01 -18.33 1.34
N ASP A 62 1.09 -17.99 0.44
CA ASP A 62 1.31 -17.08 -0.69
C ASP A 62 0.94 -15.62 -0.36
N TYR A 63 0.42 -15.35 0.85
CA TYR A 63 0.08 -14.00 1.30
C TYR A 63 1.33 -13.22 1.72
N LEU A 64 1.35 -11.93 1.36
CA LEU A 64 2.49 -11.06 1.63
C LEU A 64 2.74 -10.87 3.13
N VAL A 65 1.70 -10.59 3.90
CA VAL A 65 1.87 -10.21 5.32
C VAL A 65 1.41 -11.33 6.24
N LEU A 66 2.35 -11.82 7.04
CA LEU A 66 2.13 -12.89 7.99
C LEU A 66 2.25 -12.36 9.43
N ASN A 67 1.57 -13.02 10.35
CA ASN A 67 1.73 -12.79 11.78
C ASN A 67 2.93 -13.59 12.34
N ASN A 68 3.27 -13.39 13.60
CA ASN A 68 4.38 -14.09 14.27
C ASN A 68 4.20 -15.62 14.39
N GLN A 69 2.98 -16.14 14.11
CA GLN A 69 2.71 -17.56 14.05
C GLN A 69 2.84 -18.15 12.63
N GLY A 70 3.19 -17.31 11.63
CA GLY A 70 3.30 -17.72 10.23
C GLY A 70 1.96 -17.81 9.48
N ARG A 71 0.88 -17.33 10.07
CA ARG A 71 -0.46 -17.28 9.45
C ARG A 71 -0.73 -15.91 8.86
N VAL A 72 -1.68 -15.85 7.93
CA VAL A 72 -2.13 -14.57 7.34
C VAL A 72 -2.57 -13.62 8.45
N ILE A 73 -2.06 -12.39 8.41
CA ILE A 73 -2.41 -11.39 9.41
C ILE A 73 -3.84 -10.88 9.20
N THR A 74 -4.51 -10.53 10.28
CA THR A 74 -5.84 -9.90 10.24
C THR A 74 -5.73 -8.37 10.28
N GLU A 75 -6.78 -7.67 9.86
CA GLU A 75 -6.86 -6.22 10.03
C GLU A 75 -6.66 -5.78 11.50
N ARG A 76 -7.21 -6.55 12.44
CA ARG A 76 -7.01 -6.30 13.87
C ARG A 76 -5.54 -6.46 14.26
N GLY A 77 -4.85 -7.46 13.68
CA GLY A 77 -3.41 -7.66 13.87
C GLY A 77 -2.59 -6.48 13.39
N ILE A 78 -2.89 -5.92 12.23
CA ILE A 78 -2.24 -4.70 11.72
C ILE A 78 -2.45 -3.52 12.66
N ARG A 79 -3.71 -3.30 13.11
CA ARG A 79 -4.00 -2.21 14.07
C ARG A 79 -3.24 -2.39 15.38
N TYR A 80 -3.15 -3.62 15.87
CA TYR A 80 -2.39 -3.93 17.10
C TYR A 80 -0.90 -3.64 16.92
N ILE A 81 -0.28 -4.05 15.81
CA ILE A 81 1.13 -3.76 15.50
C ILE A 81 1.36 -2.25 15.44
N LEU A 82 0.51 -1.51 14.73
CA LEU A 82 0.63 -0.04 14.65
C LEU A 82 0.55 0.61 16.03
N THR A 83 -0.43 0.21 16.84
CA THR A 83 -0.58 0.73 18.21
C THR A 83 0.67 0.47 19.05
N ASN A 84 1.26 -0.73 18.96
CA ASN A 84 2.47 -1.06 19.72
C ASN A 84 3.71 -0.33 19.20
N LEU A 85 3.83 -0.12 17.89
CA LEU A 85 4.93 0.68 17.34
C LEU A 85 4.87 2.12 17.83
N ILE A 86 3.67 2.72 17.85
CA ILE A 86 3.49 4.10 18.30
C ILE A 86 3.79 4.25 19.79
N LYS A 87 3.36 3.29 20.62
CA LYS A 87 3.69 3.27 22.05
C LYS A 87 5.19 3.28 22.35
N LYS A 88 6.01 2.78 21.40
CA LYS A 88 7.48 2.78 21.50
C LYS A 88 8.13 4.09 21.05
N THR A 89 7.35 4.98 20.47
CA THR A 89 7.79 6.31 20.05
C THR A 89 7.31 7.35 21.04
N SER A 90 7.92 8.51 21.06
CA SER A 90 7.47 9.68 21.86
C SER A 90 6.19 10.34 21.31
N LEU A 91 5.55 9.74 20.29
CA LEU A 91 4.33 10.24 19.71
C LEU A 91 3.13 9.86 20.58
N HIS A 92 2.53 10.84 21.26
CA HIS A 92 1.32 10.67 22.07
C HIS A 92 0.01 10.68 21.24
N LYS A 93 0.04 10.17 20.00
CA LYS A 93 -1.13 10.15 19.11
C LYS A 93 -1.57 8.73 18.81
N ASN A 94 -2.88 8.48 18.84
CA ASN A 94 -3.45 7.24 18.34
C ASN A 94 -3.45 7.25 16.80
N ILE A 95 -2.49 6.56 16.18
CA ILE A 95 -2.42 6.45 14.72
C ILE A 95 -3.16 5.18 14.27
N SER A 96 -4.09 5.35 13.35
CA SER A 96 -4.85 4.25 12.75
C SER A 96 -4.47 4.08 11.26
N PRO A 97 -4.76 2.92 10.64
CA PRO A 97 -4.57 2.73 9.20
C PRO A 97 -5.33 3.78 8.35
N HIS A 98 -6.51 4.23 8.81
CA HIS A 98 -7.26 5.29 8.14
C HIS A 98 -6.54 6.63 8.18
N MET A 99 -5.91 6.97 9.31
CA MET A 99 -5.10 8.20 9.42
C MET A 99 -3.90 8.17 8.50
N LEU A 100 -3.19 7.02 8.39
CA LEU A 100 -2.07 6.87 7.45
C LEU A 100 -2.52 7.06 6.00
N ARG A 101 -3.66 6.49 5.64
CA ARG A 101 -4.26 6.68 4.31
C ARG A 101 -4.70 8.13 4.09
N HIS A 102 -5.29 8.77 5.08
CA HIS A 102 -5.67 10.19 5.02
C HIS A 102 -4.44 11.08 4.85
N SER A 103 -3.37 10.85 5.62
CA SER A 103 -2.10 11.55 5.43
C SER A 103 -1.53 11.36 4.03
N PHE A 104 -1.61 10.14 3.48
CA PHE A 104 -1.19 9.87 2.11
C PHE A 104 -1.97 10.75 1.10
N ALA A 105 -3.30 10.78 1.22
CA ALA A 105 -4.14 11.61 0.36
C ALA A 105 -3.83 13.10 0.50
N THR A 106 -3.66 13.58 1.73
CA THR A 106 -3.39 14.99 2.03
C THR A 106 -2.02 15.42 1.46
N HIS A 107 -1.00 14.56 1.58
CA HIS A 107 0.30 14.85 0.98
C HIS A 107 0.21 15.00 -0.55
N LEU A 108 -0.49 14.09 -1.23
CA LEU A 108 -0.66 14.20 -2.67
C LEU A 108 -1.39 15.49 -3.08
N LEU A 109 -2.45 15.88 -2.35
CA LEU A 109 -3.19 17.11 -2.62
C LEU A 109 -2.37 18.38 -2.36
N ASN A 110 -1.50 18.36 -1.35
CA ASN A 110 -0.62 19.49 -1.03
C ASN A 110 0.48 19.71 -2.07
N GLU A 111 0.81 18.67 -2.86
CA GLU A 111 1.78 18.74 -3.96
C GLU A 111 1.08 18.95 -5.31
N ASP A 112 -0.03 19.67 -5.30
CA ASP A 112 -0.81 20.07 -6.47
C ASP A 112 -1.32 18.90 -7.35
N CYS A 113 -1.39 17.70 -6.78
CA CYS A 113 -2.06 16.60 -7.46
C CYS A 113 -3.56 16.90 -7.61
N ASP A 114 -4.07 16.73 -8.80
CA ASP A 114 -5.50 16.90 -9.02
C ASP A 114 -6.31 15.85 -8.23
N ILE A 115 -7.49 16.26 -7.77
CA ILE A 115 -8.33 15.45 -6.88
C ILE A 115 -8.82 14.15 -7.55
N LEU A 116 -8.90 14.10 -8.90
CA LEU A 116 -9.31 12.90 -9.63
C LEU A 116 -8.20 11.86 -9.59
N SER A 117 -6.95 12.25 -9.86
CA SER A 117 -5.78 11.36 -9.72
C SER A 117 -5.63 10.80 -8.31
N VAL A 118 -5.86 11.62 -7.28
CA VAL A 118 -5.84 11.14 -5.88
C VAL A 118 -6.97 10.15 -5.61
N LYS A 119 -8.18 10.39 -6.12
CA LYS A 119 -9.31 9.45 -6.00
C LYS A 119 -9.04 8.11 -6.69
N GLU A 120 -8.43 8.13 -7.87
CA GLU A 120 -8.05 6.92 -8.60
C GLU A 120 -6.98 6.11 -7.86
N LEU A 121 -5.90 6.75 -7.40
CA LEU A 121 -4.86 6.12 -6.59
C LEU A 121 -5.44 5.45 -5.33
N LEU A 122 -6.40 6.11 -4.72
CA LEU A 122 -7.06 5.59 -3.52
C LEU A 122 -8.15 4.55 -3.82
N GLY A 123 -8.65 4.43 -5.04
CA GLY A 123 -9.74 3.53 -5.40
C GLY A 123 -11.06 3.91 -4.72
N HIS A 124 -11.49 5.19 -4.84
CA HIS A 124 -12.80 5.65 -4.40
C HIS A 124 -13.90 5.26 -5.39
N GLU A 125 -14.99 4.68 -4.89
CA GLU A 125 -16.06 3.97 -5.61
C GLU A 125 -17.04 4.84 -6.41
N SER A 126 -16.71 6.02 -6.86
CA SER A 126 -17.67 6.76 -7.70
C SER A 126 -17.00 7.47 -8.85
N ILE A 127 -16.90 6.77 -9.95
CA ILE A 127 -17.16 7.28 -11.31
C ILE A 127 -17.40 6.06 -12.19
N SER A 128 -18.63 5.95 -12.67
CA SER A 128 -19.05 5.01 -13.72
C SER A 128 -18.49 5.49 -15.05
N SER A 129 -17.31 5.02 -15.42
CA SER A 129 -16.84 4.99 -16.80
C SER A 129 -15.53 4.19 -16.87
N THR A 130 -15.66 2.92 -16.58
CA THR A 130 -14.58 1.95 -16.75
C THR A 130 -14.67 1.44 -18.16
N GLN A 131 -13.74 1.77 -19.03
CA GLN A 131 -13.29 0.85 -20.09
C GLN A 131 -12.21 1.38 -21.04
N ILE A 132 -11.71 2.61 -20.94
CA ILE A 132 -10.75 3.15 -21.94
C ILE A 132 -9.39 3.61 -21.37
N TYR A 133 -9.09 3.41 -20.08
CA TYR A 133 -7.93 4.02 -19.41
C TYR A 133 -6.92 3.04 -18.80
N THR A 134 -6.46 2.01 -19.52
CA THR A 134 -5.65 0.99 -18.84
C THR A 134 -4.13 1.18 -18.90
N HIS A 135 -3.57 1.88 -19.84
CA HIS A 135 -2.10 2.05 -19.90
C HIS A 135 -1.60 3.48 -19.72
N ILE A 136 -2.20 4.45 -20.37
CA ILE A 136 -1.78 5.88 -20.30
C ILE A 136 -2.02 6.42 -18.88
N THR A 137 -3.07 5.97 -18.20
CA THR A 137 -3.44 6.42 -16.85
C THR A 137 -2.46 5.93 -15.79
N ASN A 138 -1.92 4.71 -15.92
CA ASN A 138 -0.99 4.15 -14.94
C ASN A 138 0.36 4.86 -14.94
N ASP A 139 0.89 5.21 -16.11
CA ASP A 139 2.16 5.94 -16.22
C ASP A 139 2.02 7.35 -15.64
N ARG A 140 0.91 8.02 -15.91
CA ARG A 140 0.61 9.34 -15.33
C ARG A 140 0.43 9.26 -13.80
N LEU A 141 -0.27 8.26 -13.30
CA LEU A 141 -0.43 8.05 -11.84
C LEU A 141 0.91 7.73 -11.17
N LYS A 142 1.79 7.01 -11.86
CA LYS A 142 3.15 6.72 -11.41
C LYS A 142 4.00 8.01 -11.35
N GLU A 143 3.95 8.84 -12.36
CA GLU A 143 4.64 10.13 -12.38
C GLU A 143 4.15 11.04 -11.26
N VAL A 144 2.84 11.20 -11.12
CA VAL A 144 2.20 11.97 -10.05
C VAL A 144 2.66 11.47 -8.68
N TYR A 145 2.64 10.13 -8.46
CA TYR A 145 3.09 9.54 -7.21
C TYR A 145 4.58 9.80 -6.94
N LEU A 146 5.44 9.61 -7.94
CA LEU A 146 6.89 9.79 -7.79
C LEU A 146 7.27 11.26 -7.57
N HIS A 147 6.51 12.18 -8.14
CA HIS A 147 6.78 13.61 -7.99
C HIS A 147 6.27 14.17 -6.67
N SER A 148 5.11 13.72 -6.23
CA SER A 148 4.35 14.33 -5.13
C SER A 148 4.53 13.64 -3.79
N PHE A 149 5.05 12.41 -3.73
CA PHE A 149 5.16 11.69 -2.47
C PHE A 149 6.59 11.77 -1.90
N PRO A 150 6.79 12.34 -0.67
CA PRO A 150 8.13 12.63 -0.13
C PRO A 150 9.06 11.42 0.03
N ARG A 151 8.51 10.21 0.04
CA ARG A 151 9.27 8.95 0.17
C ARG A 151 9.21 8.08 -1.07
N SER A 152 8.84 8.65 -2.21
CA SER A 152 8.86 7.93 -3.49
C SER A 152 10.29 7.70 -3.98
N ASN A 153 11.17 8.66 -3.74
CA ASN A 153 12.59 8.62 -4.08
C ASN A 153 13.42 8.81 -2.81
N VAL A 154 14.42 7.97 -2.61
CA VAL A 154 15.47 8.18 -1.62
C VAL A 154 16.58 8.98 -2.30
N LYS A 155 16.84 10.19 -1.82
CA LYS A 155 18.10 10.87 -2.11
C LYS A 155 19.10 10.55 -1.03
#